data_b2d6a10a7a2d25359656bcc245f8cf95
#
_entry.id   b2d6a10a7a2d25359656bcc245f8cf95
#
_cell.length_a   1.000
_cell.length_b   1.000
_cell.length_c   1.000
_cell.angle_alpha   90.00
_cell.angle_beta   90.00
_cell.angle_gamma   90.00
#
_symmetry.space_group_name_H-M   'P 1'
#
loop_
_entity.id
_entity.type
_entity.pdbx_description
1 polymer ?
#
loop_
_entity_poly.entity_id
_entity_poly.type
_entity_poly.pdbx_seq_one_letter_code
_entity_poly.pdbx_strand_id
1 'polypeptide(L)'
;MNNTEIYNSIAYLKNAGTLRKNKYRRNLRRYLSSPSIDLDSNNFAVGWSYLYADDTTQPPNLNVIKSIIDTLTSKIAQSKVRPYFNTTNGDYNDMQSAIQAQQYFDIVFENYNVHKIVSEAFRDSCIFDTGIIFVDTDDVKRANPWGVYFDPNETNNNVPYSRIVYERSNFPVSALPTKVRAKIKNKSIIYCSYSLYFDVVNKIKAYLVNDKIILTEAYNTDVVPFVFLPYQRLIGNTSLSVVDTLYTLQTEIDILEQKISEASQLTPANTMFVPESSNIKANQINNGIGNIMTYRPTPGNSGNPVTISTPSFIAQQYIDTRNDYIQKAYELSGISLLSATGQKPSGVDSGIALSTLENVESDRFETQVKQVINSYVEITKLIIKLKESDENILPEANNIYNVKWADIKNSINNMKIQFSAADSLSKDPSVKLQQLQVLAQQGIIPKNRVAQLMELPDIQSGYNLSNNAINAVYTVIDDCINHDVFTVPSYIPFVMLKEEIINTQLSLKASNKQKNIEDIKKLQRLYEIVEKLEEQYGAADPNKQVLEQEATTKAIEPGSMRTEDLDATTDNNENGSWGAQYNLKSQPE
;
A
#
# COMPACT_ATOMS: atom_id res chain seq x y z
N MET A 1 21.21 -13.66 -31.64
CA MET A 1 20.96 -14.85 -30.78
C MET A 1 20.01 -15.79 -31.49
N ASN A 2 20.35 -17.08 -31.59
CA ASN A 2 19.50 -18.08 -32.23
C ASN A 2 18.39 -18.51 -31.28
N ASN A 3 17.25 -18.98 -31.83
CA ASN A 3 16.13 -19.47 -31.01
C ASN A 3 16.55 -20.55 -30.00
N THR A 4 17.53 -21.40 -30.36
CA THR A 4 18.06 -22.44 -29.47
C THR A 4 18.77 -21.84 -28.25
N GLU A 5 19.52 -20.75 -28.40
CA GLU A 5 20.19 -20.06 -27.30
C GLU A 5 19.16 -19.42 -26.35
N ILE A 6 18.08 -18.85 -26.90
CA ILE A 6 16.98 -18.30 -26.08
C ILE A 6 16.34 -19.43 -25.25
N TYR A 7 16.03 -20.58 -25.86
CA TYR A 7 15.46 -21.73 -25.14
C TYR A 7 16.39 -22.21 -24.03
N ASN A 8 17.69 -22.33 -24.29
CA ASN A 8 18.68 -22.74 -23.29
C ASN A 8 18.75 -21.75 -22.12
N SER A 9 18.72 -20.45 -22.40
CA SER A 9 18.71 -19.42 -21.36
C SER A 9 17.45 -19.47 -20.52
N ILE A 10 16.28 -19.66 -21.12
CA ILE A 10 15.00 -19.81 -20.41
C ILE A 10 15.02 -21.05 -19.54
N ALA A 11 15.48 -22.18 -20.06
CA ALA A 11 15.58 -23.44 -19.32
C ALA A 11 16.50 -23.31 -18.10
N TYR A 12 17.65 -22.64 -18.27
CA TYR A 12 18.58 -22.36 -17.19
C TYR A 12 17.90 -21.54 -16.07
N LEU A 13 17.26 -20.41 -16.42
CA LEU A 13 16.60 -19.53 -15.44
C LEU A 13 15.45 -20.23 -14.71
N LYS A 14 14.63 -21.01 -15.42
CA LYS A 14 13.53 -21.80 -14.83
C LYS A 14 14.10 -22.85 -13.84
N ASN A 15 15.13 -23.57 -14.22
CA ASN A 15 15.77 -24.56 -13.35
C ASN A 15 16.40 -23.91 -12.11
N ALA A 16 17.12 -22.81 -12.28
CA ALA A 16 17.71 -22.07 -11.17
C ALA A 16 16.67 -21.52 -10.19
N GLY A 17 15.48 -21.17 -10.68
CA GLY A 17 14.35 -20.66 -9.87
C GLY A 17 13.55 -21.73 -9.14
N THR A 18 13.80 -23.04 -9.37
CA THR A 18 12.96 -24.13 -8.82
C THR A 18 12.91 -24.15 -7.29
N LEU A 19 14.05 -24.00 -6.63
CA LEU A 19 14.14 -23.99 -5.16
C LEU A 19 13.33 -22.83 -4.58
N ARG A 20 13.46 -21.64 -5.18
CA ARG A 20 12.71 -20.46 -4.77
C ARG A 20 11.19 -20.66 -4.97
N LYS A 21 10.76 -21.22 -6.08
CA LYS A 21 9.37 -21.55 -6.35
C LYS A 21 8.79 -22.53 -5.31
N ASN A 22 9.56 -23.54 -4.90
CA ASN A 22 9.16 -24.46 -3.84
C ASN A 22 9.02 -23.76 -2.48
N LYS A 23 9.95 -22.85 -2.14
CA LYS A 23 9.84 -21.99 -0.95
C LYS A 23 8.56 -21.16 -0.99
N TYR A 24 8.26 -20.52 -2.13
CA TYR A 24 7.06 -19.70 -2.31
C TYR A 24 5.76 -20.50 -2.21
N ARG A 25 5.74 -21.74 -2.76
CA ARG A 25 4.60 -22.66 -2.61
C ARG A 25 4.36 -23.00 -1.13
N ARG A 26 5.42 -23.31 -0.39
CA ARG A 26 5.35 -23.58 1.04
C ARG A 26 4.82 -22.37 1.82
N ASN A 27 5.33 -21.18 1.54
CA ASN A 27 4.95 -19.95 2.23
C ASN A 27 3.50 -19.57 1.96
N LEU A 28 3.03 -19.71 0.70
CA LEU A 28 1.64 -19.45 0.34
C LEU A 28 0.67 -20.41 1.04
N ARG A 29 1.01 -21.71 1.07
CA ARG A 29 0.23 -22.73 1.80
C ARG A 29 0.09 -22.38 3.27
N ARG A 30 1.16 -21.90 3.87
CA ARG A 30 1.17 -21.48 5.27
C ARG A 30 0.35 -20.21 5.51
N TYR A 31 0.48 -19.21 4.66
CA TYR A 31 -0.29 -17.96 4.75
C TYR A 31 -1.80 -18.19 4.57
N LEU A 32 -2.19 -19.05 3.65
CA LEU A 32 -3.59 -19.39 3.40
C LEU A 32 -4.12 -20.55 4.24
N SER A 33 -3.28 -21.17 5.04
CA SER A 33 -3.61 -22.36 5.85
C SER A 33 -4.23 -23.49 5.03
N SER A 34 -3.82 -23.64 3.79
CA SER A 34 -4.37 -24.64 2.88
C SER A 34 -3.26 -25.50 2.30
N PRO A 35 -3.21 -26.81 2.60
CA PRO A 35 -2.21 -27.72 2.09
C PRO A 35 -2.37 -28.05 0.59
N SER A 36 -3.56 -27.85 0.04
CA SER A 36 -3.90 -28.26 -1.34
C SER A 36 -3.53 -27.24 -2.41
N ILE A 37 -3.07 -26.03 -2.01
CA ILE A 37 -2.73 -24.98 -2.96
C ILE A 37 -1.51 -25.34 -3.78
N ASP A 38 -1.63 -25.21 -5.09
CA ASP A 38 -0.55 -25.33 -6.04
C ASP A 38 -0.40 -24.09 -6.91
N LEU A 39 0.85 -23.58 -7.00
CA LEU A 39 1.20 -22.41 -7.81
C LEU A 39 1.09 -22.68 -9.31
N ASP A 40 1.24 -23.93 -9.73
CA ASP A 40 1.27 -24.32 -11.13
C ASP A 40 -0.13 -24.48 -11.74
N SER A 41 -1.11 -24.84 -10.93
CA SER A 41 -2.47 -25.09 -11.44
C SER A 41 -3.26 -23.82 -11.75
N ASN A 42 -2.79 -22.64 -11.32
CA ASN A 42 -3.58 -21.41 -11.23
C ASN A 42 -4.98 -21.62 -10.59
N ASN A 43 -5.18 -22.77 -9.99
CA ASN A 43 -6.33 -23.04 -9.18
C ASN A 43 -6.16 -22.28 -7.85
N PHE A 44 -6.04 -20.96 -7.97
CA PHE A 44 -6.40 -20.02 -6.92
C PHE A 44 -7.93 -19.96 -6.71
N ALA A 45 -8.68 -20.79 -7.38
CA ALA A 45 -9.96 -21.29 -6.94
C ALA A 45 -9.82 -22.05 -5.59
N VAL A 46 -8.85 -21.64 -4.85
CA VAL A 46 -8.42 -22.05 -3.53
C VAL A 46 -9.56 -21.95 -2.52
N GLY A 47 -10.34 -20.93 -2.61
CA GLY A 47 -11.55 -20.84 -1.82
C GLY A 47 -12.59 -21.93 -2.15
N TRP A 48 -12.65 -22.39 -3.38
CA TRP A 48 -13.64 -23.39 -3.80
C TRP A 48 -13.26 -24.80 -3.36
N SER A 49 -12.00 -25.19 -3.45
CA SER A 49 -11.51 -26.45 -2.90
C SER A 49 -11.67 -26.50 -1.37
N TYR A 50 -11.52 -25.35 -0.70
CA TYR A 50 -11.69 -25.24 0.75
C TYR A 50 -13.18 -25.31 1.17
N LEU A 51 -14.08 -24.76 0.37
CA LEU A 51 -15.53 -24.78 0.64
C LEU A 51 -16.17 -26.14 0.34
N TYR A 52 -15.52 -26.98 -0.48
CA TYR A 52 -16.04 -28.28 -0.89
C TYR A 52 -15.19 -29.47 -0.42
N ALA A 53 -14.10 -29.22 0.29
CA ALA A 53 -13.43 -30.28 1.03
C ALA A 53 -14.31 -30.66 2.23
N ASP A 54 -15.02 -31.74 2.09
CA ASP A 54 -15.89 -32.34 3.10
C ASP A 54 -15.06 -32.96 4.26
N ASP A 55 -14.02 -32.25 4.67
CA ASP A 55 -13.11 -32.67 5.73
C ASP A 55 -13.53 -32.00 7.04
N THR A 56 -14.63 -32.52 7.59
CA THR A 56 -15.20 -32.10 8.86
C THR A 56 -14.27 -32.34 10.07
N THR A 57 -13.06 -32.87 9.81
CA THR A 57 -12.09 -33.26 10.84
C THR A 57 -10.90 -32.33 10.98
N GLN A 58 -10.82 -31.24 10.20
CA GLN A 58 -9.71 -30.29 10.35
C GLN A 58 -9.83 -29.51 11.65
N PRO A 59 -8.77 -29.47 12.48
CA PRO A 59 -8.78 -28.66 13.70
C PRO A 59 -8.94 -27.18 13.35
N PRO A 60 -9.52 -26.38 14.27
CA PRO A 60 -9.61 -24.94 14.07
C PRO A 60 -8.24 -24.36 13.77
N ASN A 61 -8.15 -23.57 12.71
CA ASN A 61 -6.88 -23.07 12.22
C ASN A 61 -6.63 -21.66 12.77
N LEU A 62 -5.67 -21.55 13.66
CA LEU A 62 -5.25 -20.31 14.29
C LEU A 62 -4.09 -19.69 13.51
N ASN A 63 -4.40 -19.02 12.39
CA ASN A 63 -3.39 -18.45 11.50
C ASN A 63 -2.87 -17.10 12.00
N VAL A 64 -1.86 -17.13 12.86
CA VAL A 64 -1.19 -15.95 13.40
C VAL A 64 -0.39 -15.22 12.33
N ILE A 65 0.24 -15.96 11.40
CA ILE A 65 1.00 -15.38 10.29
C ILE A 65 0.14 -14.46 9.43
N LYS A 66 -1.07 -14.89 9.09
CA LYS A 66 -2.00 -14.08 8.30
C LYS A 66 -2.36 -12.78 9.01
N SER A 67 -2.71 -12.86 10.30
CA SER A 67 -3.03 -11.68 11.13
C SER A 67 -1.87 -10.69 11.16
N ILE A 68 -0.65 -11.17 11.35
CA ILE A 68 0.57 -10.35 11.38
C ILE A 68 0.80 -9.67 10.02
N ILE A 69 0.71 -10.39 8.90
CA ILE A 69 0.95 -9.84 7.56
C ILE A 69 -0.12 -8.81 7.20
N ASP A 70 -1.38 -9.07 7.51
CA ASP A 70 -2.48 -8.13 7.22
C ASP A 70 -2.31 -6.84 8.03
N THR A 71 -1.88 -6.92 9.30
CA THR A 71 -1.56 -5.77 10.15
C THR A 71 -0.36 -4.98 9.62
N LEU A 72 0.74 -5.66 9.24
CA LEU A 72 1.92 -5.02 8.64
C LEU A 72 1.58 -4.29 7.35
N THR A 73 0.83 -4.95 6.48
CA THR A 73 0.42 -4.35 5.20
C THR A 73 -0.42 -3.10 5.42
N SER A 74 -1.37 -3.15 6.36
CA SER A 74 -2.20 -2.01 6.72
C SER A 74 -1.39 -0.86 7.29
N LYS A 75 -0.40 -1.13 8.14
CA LYS A 75 0.42 -0.07 8.78
C LYS A 75 1.43 0.57 7.83
N ILE A 76 2.11 -0.23 7.02
CA ILE A 76 3.26 0.24 6.24
C ILE A 76 2.85 0.74 4.85
N ALA A 77 1.94 0.03 4.18
CA ALA A 77 1.61 0.30 2.79
C ALA A 77 0.42 1.25 2.56
N GLN A 78 -0.15 1.81 3.64
CA GLN A 78 -1.26 2.78 3.52
C GLN A 78 -0.82 4.17 3.04
N SER A 79 0.43 4.53 3.25
CA SER A 79 0.92 5.87 2.93
C SER A 79 1.01 6.07 1.42
N LYS A 80 0.30 7.06 0.90
CA LYS A 80 0.46 7.50 -0.49
C LYS A 80 1.72 8.35 -0.58
N VAL A 81 2.77 7.74 -1.08
CA VAL A 81 4.05 8.43 -1.30
C VAL A 81 4.03 9.08 -2.67
N ARG A 82 4.36 10.38 -2.73
CA ARG A 82 4.45 11.13 -4.00
C ARG A 82 5.89 11.45 -4.35
N PRO A 83 6.27 11.35 -5.62
CA PRO A 83 7.60 11.79 -6.04
C PRO A 83 7.69 13.32 -6.00
N TYR A 84 8.81 13.85 -5.52
CA TYR A 84 9.15 15.26 -5.60
C TYR A 84 10.37 15.42 -6.52
N PHE A 85 10.24 16.30 -7.50
CA PHE A 85 11.31 16.61 -8.43
C PHE A 85 11.97 17.91 -8.00
N ASN A 86 13.23 17.84 -7.58
CA ASN A 86 14.01 19.01 -7.21
C ASN A 86 15.07 19.26 -8.26
N THR A 87 15.25 20.54 -8.62
CA THR A 87 16.31 20.97 -9.52
C THR A 87 17.59 21.23 -8.74
N THR A 88 18.72 21.02 -9.39
CA THR A 88 20.05 21.30 -8.80
C THR A 88 20.46 22.76 -8.97
N ASN A 89 19.94 23.46 -9.98
CA ASN A 89 20.47 24.76 -10.42
C ASN A 89 19.63 25.97 -9.99
N GLY A 90 18.39 25.78 -9.53
CA GLY A 90 17.50 26.89 -9.12
C GLY A 90 17.10 27.86 -10.24
N ASP A 91 17.36 27.54 -11.51
CA ASP A 91 16.92 28.32 -12.66
C ASP A 91 15.40 28.22 -12.79
N TYR A 92 14.73 29.32 -13.18
CA TYR A 92 13.27 29.38 -13.32
C TYR A 92 12.74 28.28 -14.26
N ASN A 93 13.35 28.07 -15.43
CA ASN A 93 12.94 27.06 -16.39
C ASN A 93 13.09 25.63 -15.83
N ASP A 94 14.13 25.37 -15.05
CA ASP A 94 14.33 24.09 -14.39
C ASP A 94 13.27 23.86 -13.30
N MET A 95 12.91 24.92 -12.54
CA MET A 95 11.82 24.85 -11.55
C MET A 95 10.47 24.57 -12.21
N GLN A 96 10.13 25.24 -13.32
CA GLN A 96 8.91 24.95 -14.06
C GLN A 96 8.88 23.54 -14.61
N SER A 97 9.98 23.06 -15.17
CA SER A 97 10.09 21.69 -15.64
C SER A 97 9.93 20.67 -14.50
N ALA A 98 10.40 20.99 -13.28
CA ALA A 98 10.22 20.13 -12.11
C ALA A 98 8.75 20.07 -11.68
N ILE A 99 8.03 21.18 -11.70
CA ILE A 99 6.59 21.24 -11.43
C ILE A 99 5.81 20.43 -12.46
N GLN A 100 6.15 20.57 -13.75
CA GLN A 100 5.55 19.80 -14.82
C GLN A 100 5.82 18.30 -14.68
N ALA A 101 7.06 17.91 -14.34
CA ALA A 101 7.39 16.51 -14.05
C ALA A 101 6.60 15.98 -12.87
N GLN A 102 6.42 16.76 -11.80
CA GLN A 102 5.60 16.40 -10.66
C GLN A 102 4.16 16.12 -11.07
N GLN A 103 3.52 17.04 -11.80
CA GLN A 103 2.15 16.92 -12.28
C GLN A 103 1.99 15.70 -13.20
N TYR A 104 2.97 15.45 -14.07
CA TYR A 104 2.96 14.30 -14.96
C TYR A 104 2.97 12.97 -14.19
N PHE A 105 3.88 12.82 -13.23
CA PHE A 105 3.99 11.57 -12.46
C PHE A 105 2.83 11.38 -11.48
N ASP A 106 2.24 12.45 -10.94
CA ASP A 106 1.01 12.36 -10.14
C ASP A 106 -0.14 11.75 -10.97
N ILE A 107 -0.31 12.20 -12.23
CA ILE A 107 -1.29 11.63 -13.17
C ILE A 107 -0.98 10.17 -13.51
N VAL A 108 0.29 9.85 -13.81
CA VAL A 108 0.71 8.48 -14.12
C VAL A 108 0.42 7.54 -12.93
N PHE A 109 0.74 7.96 -11.72
CA PHE A 109 0.51 7.16 -10.52
C PHE A 109 -0.98 6.93 -10.23
N GLU A 110 -1.82 7.91 -10.52
CA GLU A 110 -3.26 7.80 -10.35
C GLU A 110 -3.89 6.93 -11.46
N ASN A 111 -3.60 7.19 -12.73
CA ASN A 111 -4.16 6.45 -13.86
C ASN A 111 -3.84 4.96 -13.80
N TYR A 112 -2.63 4.61 -13.39
CA TYR A 112 -2.17 3.21 -13.30
C TYR A 112 -2.29 2.62 -11.90
N ASN A 113 -2.95 3.31 -10.95
CA ASN A 113 -3.17 2.84 -9.58
C ASN A 113 -1.89 2.33 -8.89
N VAL A 114 -0.76 3.01 -9.09
CA VAL A 114 0.56 2.57 -8.61
C VAL A 114 0.56 2.35 -7.10
N HIS A 115 -0.15 3.17 -6.32
CA HIS A 115 -0.24 3.03 -4.87
C HIS A 115 -0.87 1.69 -4.44
N LYS A 116 -1.95 1.26 -5.11
CA LYS A 116 -2.58 -0.04 -4.85
C LYS A 116 -1.63 -1.18 -5.20
N ILE A 117 -0.95 -1.09 -6.33
CA ILE A 117 -0.02 -2.11 -6.81
C ILE A 117 1.16 -2.26 -5.86
N VAL A 118 1.75 -1.16 -5.36
CA VAL A 118 2.84 -1.18 -4.39
C VAL A 118 2.37 -1.80 -3.06
N SER A 119 1.15 -1.47 -2.59
CA SER A 119 0.59 -2.08 -1.38
C SER A 119 0.42 -3.60 -1.52
N GLU A 120 -0.10 -4.06 -2.68
CA GLU A 120 -0.23 -5.48 -2.98
C GLU A 120 1.14 -6.18 -3.11
N ALA A 121 2.11 -5.53 -3.76
CA ALA A 121 3.48 -6.03 -3.87
C ALA A 121 4.19 -6.09 -2.51
N PHE A 122 3.91 -5.15 -1.59
CA PHE A 122 4.42 -5.21 -0.23
C PHE A 122 3.84 -6.41 0.53
N ARG A 123 2.55 -6.70 0.39
CA ARG A 123 1.97 -7.93 0.94
C ARG A 123 2.66 -9.18 0.39
N ASP A 124 2.95 -9.20 -0.92
CA ASP A 124 3.71 -10.29 -1.52
C ASP A 124 5.10 -10.42 -0.93
N SER A 125 5.78 -9.31 -0.65
CA SER A 125 7.10 -9.35 -0.02
C SER A 125 7.05 -9.94 1.39
N CYS A 126 5.99 -9.68 2.14
CA CYS A 126 5.78 -10.30 3.45
C CYS A 126 5.58 -11.82 3.37
N ILE A 127 4.95 -12.31 2.29
CA ILE A 127 4.66 -13.74 2.09
C ILE A 127 5.83 -14.47 1.43
N PHE A 128 6.31 -13.94 0.30
CA PHE A 128 7.24 -14.62 -0.59
C PHE A 128 8.70 -14.21 -0.40
N ASP A 129 9.00 -13.17 0.34
CA ASP A 129 10.26 -12.45 0.55
C ASP A 129 10.46 -11.22 -0.37
N THR A 130 9.94 -11.23 -1.57
CA THR A 130 10.08 -10.13 -2.53
C THR A 130 8.79 -9.96 -3.31
N GLY A 131 8.20 -8.80 -3.23
CA GLY A 131 7.12 -8.36 -4.13
C GLY A 131 7.72 -7.88 -5.45
N ILE A 132 7.02 -8.10 -6.56
CA ILE A 132 7.52 -7.75 -7.88
C ILE A 132 6.46 -6.93 -8.62
N ILE A 133 6.90 -5.81 -9.17
CA ILE A 133 6.07 -4.90 -9.97
C ILE A 133 6.60 -4.94 -11.40
N PHE A 134 5.71 -5.14 -12.36
CA PHE A 134 6.02 -5.19 -13.77
C PHE A 134 5.44 -3.98 -14.49
N VAL A 135 6.27 -3.22 -15.16
CA VAL A 135 5.87 -2.10 -16.02
C VAL A 135 5.73 -2.62 -17.45
N ASP A 136 4.50 -2.84 -17.87
CA ASP A 136 4.17 -3.27 -19.25
C ASP A 136 4.05 -2.06 -20.17
N THR A 137 3.85 -2.29 -21.46
CA THR A 137 3.65 -1.21 -22.45
C THR A 137 2.44 -0.35 -22.13
N ASP A 138 1.35 -0.96 -21.69
CA ASP A 138 0.05 -0.31 -21.53
C ASP A 138 -0.36 -0.09 -20.06
N ASP A 139 0.36 -0.67 -19.09
CA ASP A 139 -0.08 -0.66 -17.70
C ASP A 139 1.05 -1.00 -16.73
N VAL A 140 0.91 -0.61 -15.47
CA VAL A 140 1.74 -1.06 -14.36
C VAL A 140 0.99 -2.19 -13.64
N LYS A 141 1.64 -3.33 -13.43
CA LYS A 141 1.00 -4.54 -12.89
C LYS A 141 1.79 -5.15 -11.76
N ARG A 142 1.09 -5.70 -10.78
CA ARG A 142 1.68 -6.65 -9.84
C ARG A 142 2.06 -7.92 -10.60
N ALA A 143 3.31 -8.34 -10.51
CA ALA A 143 3.78 -9.60 -11.07
C ALA A 143 3.75 -10.71 -10.00
N ASN A 144 3.35 -11.93 -10.41
CA ASN A 144 3.38 -13.08 -9.53
C ASN A 144 4.84 -13.48 -9.23
N PRO A 145 5.33 -13.41 -7.97
CA PRO A 145 6.73 -13.66 -7.66
C PRO A 145 7.25 -15.04 -8.08
N TRP A 146 6.38 -16.06 -8.06
CA TRP A 146 6.75 -17.43 -8.48
C TRP A 146 6.85 -17.62 -9.99
N GLY A 147 6.31 -16.67 -10.77
CA GLY A 147 6.38 -16.68 -12.24
C GLY A 147 7.56 -15.89 -12.79
N VAL A 148 8.29 -15.14 -11.97
CA VAL A 148 9.46 -14.35 -12.40
C VAL A 148 10.74 -15.11 -12.11
N TYR A 149 11.48 -15.47 -13.14
CA TYR A 149 12.73 -16.23 -13.03
C TYR A 149 13.91 -15.34 -13.43
N PHE A 150 14.92 -15.28 -12.58
CA PHE A 150 16.16 -14.51 -12.75
C PHE A 150 17.36 -15.35 -12.25
N ASP A 151 18.57 -14.92 -12.61
CA ASP A 151 19.79 -15.65 -12.22
C ASP A 151 20.09 -15.40 -10.72
N PRO A 152 20.12 -16.44 -9.88
CA PRO A 152 20.47 -16.30 -8.47
C PRO A 152 21.90 -15.80 -8.26
N ASN A 153 22.83 -16.02 -9.20
CA ASN A 153 24.19 -15.52 -9.10
C ASN A 153 24.24 -13.99 -9.21
N GLU A 154 23.42 -13.38 -10.08
CA GLU A 154 23.25 -11.92 -10.14
C GLU A 154 22.71 -11.39 -8.81
N THR A 155 21.73 -12.07 -8.24
CA THR A 155 21.16 -11.72 -6.94
C THR A 155 22.21 -11.78 -5.81
N ASN A 156 22.96 -12.86 -5.72
CA ASN A 156 23.94 -13.07 -4.65
C ASN A 156 25.11 -12.08 -4.72
N ASN A 157 25.50 -11.66 -5.92
CA ASN A 157 26.60 -10.71 -6.14
C ASN A 157 26.15 -9.24 -6.21
N ASN A 158 24.85 -8.97 -5.97
CA ASN A 158 24.28 -7.62 -6.05
C ASN A 158 24.48 -6.93 -7.42
N VAL A 159 24.41 -7.73 -8.48
CA VAL A 159 24.54 -7.24 -9.87
C VAL A 159 23.14 -7.01 -10.42
N PRO A 160 22.94 -5.98 -11.28
CA PRO A 160 21.67 -5.77 -11.97
C PRO A 160 21.27 -6.99 -12.81
N TYR A 161 19.99 -7.30 -12.83
CA TYR A 161 19.46 -8.43 -13.59
C TYR A 161 19.66 -8.22 -15.09
N SER A 162 20.37 -9.14 -15.73
CA SER A 162 20.63 -9.11 -17.16
C SER A 162 19.52 -9.80 -17.97
N ARG A 163 18.94 -10.86 -17.40
CA ARG A 163 17.93 -11.70 -18.06
C ARG A 163 16.81 -12.07 -17.10
N ILE A 164 15.58 -11.94 -17.57
CA ILE A 164 14.39 -12.31 -16.80
C ILE A 164 13.40 -13.08 -17.68
N VAL A 165 12.80 -14.12 -17.13
CA VAL A 165 11.61 -14.80 -17.69
C VAL A 165 10.44 -14.50 -16.79
N TYR A 166 9.34 -14.01 -17.36
CA TYR A 166 8.06 -13.85 -16.66
C TYR A 166 7.02 -14.79 -17.25
N GLU A 167 6.68 -15.81 -16.50
CA GLU A 167 5.72 -16.85 -16.88
C GLU A 167 4.38 -16.65 -16.21
N ARG A 168 3.31 -16.75 -16.97
CA ARG A 168 1.92 -16.70 -16.53
C ARG A 168 1.20 -17.94 -17.03
N SER A 169 0.91 -18.87 -16.12
CA SER A 169 0.17 -20.08 -16.44
C SER A 169 -1.32 -19.76 -16.58
N ASN A 170 -2.06 -20.52 -17.41
CA ASN A 170 -3.50 -20.37 -17.66
C ASN A 170 -3.90 -18.92 -18.02
N PHE A 171 -3.09 -18.27 -18.82
CA PHE A 171 -3.37 -16.90 -19.27
C PHE A 171 -4.42 -16.92 -20.39
N PRO A 172 -5.48 -16.08 -20.32
CA PRO A 172 -6.51 -16.07 -21.35
C PRO A 172 -5.95 -15.54 -22.69
N VAL A 173 -6.18 -16.28 -23.77
CA VAL A 173 -5.69 -15.89 -25.10
C VAL A 173 -6.28 -14.55 -25.57
N SER A 174 -7.48 -14.19 -25.09
CA SER A 174 -8.11 -12.90 -25.37
C SER A 174 -7.32 -11.70 -24.83
N ALA A 175 -6.58 -11.87 -23.72
CA ALA A 175 -5.78 -10.85 -23.08
C ALA A 175 -4.33 -10.77 -23.61
N LEU A 176 -3.95 -11.61 -24.57
CA LEU A 176 -2.65 -11.54 -25.20
C LEU A 176 -2.51 -10.28 -26.07
N PRO A 177 -1.30 -9.71 -26.18
CA PRO A 177 -1.04 -8.62 -27.11
C PRO A 177 -1.49 -8.99 -28.54
N THR A 178 -2.08 -8.04 -29.24
CA THR A 178 -2.66 -8.27 -30.59
C THR A 178 -1.65 -8.88 -31.57
N LYS A 179 -0.38 -8.43 -31.50
CA LYS A 179 0.73 -8.94 -32.30
C LYS A 179 1.02 -10.44 -32.08
N VAL A 180 0.90 -10.90 -30.83
CA VAL A 180 1.12 -12.31 -30.45
C VAL A 180 -0.09 -13.14 -30.81
N ARG A 181 -1.30 -12.64 -30.48
CA ARG A 181 -2.56 -13.32 -30.75
C ARG A 181 -2.77 -13.61 -32.24
N ALA A 182 -2.39 -12.68 -33.13
CA ALA A 182 -2.48 -12.84 -34.57
C ALA A 182 -1.64 -14.00 -35.12
N LYS A 183 -0.57 -14.39 -34.44
CA LYS A 183 0.35 -15.47 -34.84
C LYS A 183 -0.04 -16.85 -34.31
N ILE A 184 -1.03 -16.94 -33.44
CA ILE A 184 -1.51 -18.21 -32.86
C ILE A 184 -2.39 -18.90 -33.91
N LYS A 185 -1.94 -20.07 -34.41
CA LYS A 185 -2.64 -20.83 -35.43
C LYS A 185 -3.93 -21.50 -34.93
N ASN A 186 -3.94 -21.95 -33.68
CA ASN A 186 -5.08 -22.68 -33.12
C ASN A 186 -6.01 -21.70 -32.35
N LYS A 187 -7.13 -21.37 -32.97
CA LYS A 187 -8.15 -20.44 -32.41
C LYS A 187 -9.07 -21.08 -31.35
N SER A 188 -8.98 -22.39 -31.13
CA SER A 188 -9.80 -23.08 -30.14
C SER A 188 -9.23 -23.07 -28.75
N ILE A 189 -7.99 -22.56 -28.56
CA ILE A 189 -7.35 -22.48 -27.27
C ILE A 189 -7.89 -21.25 -26.54
N ILE A 190 -8.49 -21.44 -25.35
CA ILE A 190 -9.02 -20.38 -24.49
C ILE A 190 -7.93 -19.87 -23.52
N TYR A 191 -7.14 -20.81 -22.98
CA TYR A 191 -6.04 -20.51 -22.02
C TYR A 191 -4.72 -21.07 -22.51
N CYS A 192 -3.62 -20.37 -22.22
CA CYS A 192 -2.27 -20.79 -22.58
C CYS A 192 -1.26 -20.45 -21.49
N SER A 193 -0.11 -21.11 -21.49
CA SER A 193 1.06 -20.62 -20.76
C SER A 193 1.70 -19.50 -21.57
N TYR A 194 1.77 -18.30 -21.00
CA TYR A 194 2.34 -17.14 -21.65
C TYR A 194 3.59 -16.68 -20.93
N SER A 195 4.71 -16.64 -21.61
CA SER A 195 5.99 -16.22 -21.04
C SER A 195 6.59 -15.06 -21.84
N LEU A 196 7.14 -14.11 -21.10
CA LEU A 196 7.96 -13.01 -21.62
C LEU A 196 9.41 -13.26 -21.24
N TYR A 197 10.31 -13.19 -22.20
CA TYR A 197 11.75 -13.25 -21.97
C TYR A 197 12.36 -11.90 -22.31
N PHE A 198 13.12 -11.35 -21.38
CA PHE A 198 13.87 -10.12 -21.53
C PHE A 198 15.35 -10.42 -21.39
N ASP A 199 16.14 -9.97 -22.34
CA ASP A 199 17.60 -10.05 -22.34
C ASP A 199 18.16 -8.64 -22.64
N VAL A 200 18.66 -7.98 -21.62
CA VAL A 200 19.18 -6.62 -21.70
C VAL A 200 20.53 -6.60 -22.42
N VAL A 201 21.34 -7.66 -22.25
CA VAL A 201 22.68 -7.75 -22.84
C VAL A 201 22.59 -7.93 -24.36
N ASN A 202 21.74 -8.84 -24.82
CA ASN A 202 21.55 -9.11 -26.24
C ASN A 202 20.46 -8.23 -26.87
N LYS A 203 19.83 -7.35 -26.09
CA LYS A 203 18.75 -6.42 -26.52
C LYS A 203 17.58 -7.14 -27.20
N ILE A 204 17.10 -8.22 -26.56
CA ILE A 204 16.06 -9.09 -27.11
C ILE A 204 14.87 -9.18 -26.14
N LYS A 205 13.66 -9.03 -26.68
CA LYS A 205 12.40 -9.36 -26.03
C LYS A 205 11.71 -10.49 -26.81
N ALA A 206 11.45 -11.63 -26.17
CA ALA A 206 10.78 -12.75 -26.82
C ALA A 206 9.46 -13.06 -26.13
N TYR A 207 8.47 -13.40 -26.93
CA TYR A 207 7.11 -13.79 -26.51
C TYR A 207 6.94 -15.28 -26.78
N LEU A 208 6.63 -16.03 -25.71
CA LEU A 208 6.42 -17.47 -25.80
C LEU A 208 4.97 -17.80 -25.43
N VAL A 209 4.40 -18.75 -26.17
CA VAL A 209 3.08 -19.33 -25.89
C VAL A 209 3.24 -20.83 -25.87
N ASN A 210 2.85 -21.48 -24.76
CA ASN A 210 3.03 -22.91 -24.53
C ASN A 210 4.47 -23.36 -24.83
N ASP A 211 5.44 -22.64 -24.26
CA ASP A 211 6.88 -22.82 -24.38
C ASP A 211 7.45 -22.71 -25.82
N LYS A 212 6.66 -22.20 -26.77
CA LYS A 212 7.11 -21.93 -28.15
C LYS A 212 7.31 -20.44 -28.37
N ILE A 213 8.44 -20.03 -28.92
CA ILE A 213 8.72 -18.65 -29.30
C ILE A 213 7.79 -18.31 -30.48
N ILE A 214 6.91 -17.33 -30.28
CA ILE A 214 5.96 -16.85 -31.28
C ILE A 214 6.47 -15.59 -31.97
N LEU A 215 7.12 -14.70 -31.18
CA LEU A 215 7.59 -13.42 -31.66
C LEU A 215 8.86 -13.03 -30.91
N THR A 216 9.82 -12.44 -31.63
CA THR A 216 11.02 -11.82 -31.04
C THR A 216 11.10 -10.40 -31.55
N GLU A 217 11.30 -9.45 -30.66
CA GLU A 217 11.44 -8.02 -30.95
C GLU A 217 12.76 -7.49 -30.36
N ALA A 218 13.26 -6.39 -30.92
CA ALA A 218 14.39 -5.69 -30.32
C ALA A 218 13.97 -5.03 -29.01
N TYR A 219 14.83 -5.09 -28.00
CA TYR A 219 14.62 -4.48 -26.69
C TYR A 219 15.72 -3.44 -26.45
N ASN A 220 15.43 -2.20 -26.78
CA ASN A 220 16.43 -1.12 -26.83
C ASN A 220 16.72 -0.47 -25.45
N THR A 221 16.26 -1.07 -24.37
CA THR A 221 16.43 -0.58 -23.00
C THR A 221 17.59 -1.31 -22.31
N ASP A 222 18.30 -0.60 -21.43
CA ASP A 222 19.40 -1.16 -20.63
C ASP A 222 18.93 -1.65 -19.25
N VAL A 223 17.62 -1.70 -19.02
CA VAL A 223 17.02 -2.15 -17.75
C VAL A 223 15.90 -3.13 -18.01
N VAL A 224 15.71 -4.08 -17.10
CA VAL A 224 14.56 -4.99 -17.13
C VAL A 224 13.31 -4.26 -16.63
N PRO A 225 12.10 -4.52 -17.16
CA PRO A 225 10.89 -3.78 -16.82
C PRO A 225 10.25 -4.26 -15.50
N PHE A 226 11.07 -4.55 -14.50
CA PHE A 226 10.65 -5.05 -13.19
C PHE A 226 11.27 -4.26 -12.07
N VAL A 227 10.44 -3.98 -11.04
CA VAL A 227 10.87 -3.43 -9.77
C VAL A 227 10.68 -4.49 -8.69
N PHE A 228 11.71 -4.69 -7.88
CA PHE A 228 11.76 -5.69 -6.82
C PHE A 228 11.66 -5.02 -5.45
N LEU A 229 10.62 -5.36 -4.70
CA LEU A 229 10.35 -4.86 -3.36
C LEU A 229 10.64 -5.97 -2.32
N PRO A 230 11.85 -6.05 -1.77
CA PRO A 230 12.18 -7.03 -0.73
C PRO A 230 11.58 -6.63 0.61
N TYR A 231 11.09 -7.60 1.40
CA TYR A 231 10.65 -7.33 2.78
C TYR A 231 11.84 -7.02 3.69
N GLN A 232 12.80 -7.92 3.74
CA GLN A 232 14.04 -7.73 4.50
C GLN A 232 15.23 -8.20 3.68
N ARG A 233 16.08 -7.28 3.25
CA ARG A 233 17.31 -7.63 2.53
C ARG A 233 18.31 -8.32 3.46
N LEU A 234 18.90 -9.39 2.96
CA LEU A 234 20.02 -10.10 3.55
C LEU A 234 21.30 -9.78 2.77
N ILE A 235 22.19 -10.76 2.66
CA ILE A 235 23.43 -10.66 1.90
C ILE A 235 23.11 -10.67 0.39
N GLY A 236 23.72 -9.76 -0.34
CA GLY A 236 23.40 -9.53 -1.75
C GLY A 236 21.99 -8.96 -1.93
N ASN A 237 21.27 -9.48 -2.91
CA ASN A 237 19.85 -9.16 -3.14
C ASN A 237 18.91 -10.27 -2.64
N THR A 238 19.38 -11.17 -1.77
CA THR A 238 18.53 -12.17 -1.14
C THR A 238 17.63 -11.53 -0.09
N SER A 239 16.48 -12.14 0.17
CA SER A 239 15.48 -11.60 1.07
C SER A 239 14.89 -12.68 1.98
N LEU A 240 14.39 -12.24 3.13
CA LEU A 240 13.66 -13.07 4.09
C LEU A 240 12.22 -12.54 4.20
N SER A 241 11.25 -13.46 4.26
CA SER A 241 9.85 -13.13 4.45
C SER A 241 9.42 -13.22 5.92
N VAL A 242 8.28 -12.63 6.24
CA VAL A 242 7.63 -12.80 7.56
C VAL A 242 7.28 -14.26 7.79
N VAL A 243 6.78 -14.94 6.74
CA VAL A 243 6.43 -16.37 6.81
C VAL A 243 7.64 -17.22 7.14
N ASP A 244 8.81 -16.94 6.53
CA ASP A 244 10.04 -17.69 6.82
C ASP A 244 10.45 -17.58 8.29
N THR A 245 10.31 -16.40 8.88
CA THR A 245 10.65 -16.12 10.28
C THR A 245 9.72 -16.86 11.25
N LEU A 246 8.41 -16.89 10.93
CA LEU A 246 7.39 -17.42 11.83
C LEU A 246 6.98 -18.87 11.51
N TYR A 247 7.56 -19.47 10.46
CA TYR A 247 7.13 -20.78 9.95
C TYR A 247 7.14 -21.88 11.02
N THR A 248 8.24 -21.99 11.74
CA THR A 248 8.40 -23.03 12.77
C THR A 248 7.44 -22.81 13.93
N LEU A 249 7.31 -21.55 14.36
CA LEU A 249 6.44 -21.19 15.48
C LEU A 249 4.96 -21.45 15.16
N GLN A 250 4.52 -21.11 13.96
CA GLN A 250 3.16 -21.44 13.50
C GLN A 250 2.93 -22.95 13.42
N THR A 251 3.96 -23.72 13.06
CA THR A 251 3.85 -25.18 13.02
C THR A 251 3.61 -25.75 14.41
N GLU A 252 4.31 -25.24 15.43
CA GLU A 252 4.09 -25.65 16.82
C GLU A 252 2.71 -25.23 17.36
N ILE A 253 2.24 -24.03 16.99
CA ILE A 253 0.88 -23.57 17.32
C ILE A 253 -0.18 -24.52 16.72
N ASP A 254 -0.03 -24.90 15.45
CA ASP A 254 -0.96 -25.82 14.77
C ASP A 254 -0.98 -27.21 15.44
N ILE A 255 0.20 -27.73 15.84
CA ILE A 255 0.31 -29.01 16.54
C ILE A 255 -0.37 -28.95 17.92
N LEU A 256 -0.17 -27.85 18.66
CA LEU A 256 -0.81 -27.67 19.96
C LEU A 256 -2.33 -27.54 19.84
N GLU A 257 -2.81 -26.81 18.82
CA GLU A 257 -4.24 -26.64 18.55
C GLU A 257 -4.91 -27.99 18.20
N GLN A 258 -4.21 -28.81 17.41
CA GLN A 258 -4.67 -30.19 17.13
C GLN A 258 -4.75 -31.01 18.42
N LYS A 259 -3.72 -30.98 19.26
CA LYS A 259 -3.74 -31.72 20.55
C LYS A 259 -4.84 -31.24 21.48
N ILE A 260 -5.10 -29.92 21.55
CA ILE A 260 -6.20 -29.36 22.34
C ILE A 260 -7.55 -29.85 21.80
N SER A 261 -7.74 -29.84 20.49
CA SER A 261 -8.94 -30.34 19.84
C SER A 261 -9.17 -31.83 20.11
N GLU A 262 -8.15 -32.66 19.92
CA GLU A 262 -8.20 -34.10 20.22
C GLU A 262 -8.52 -34.35 21.69
N ALA A 263 -7.84 -33.66 22.60
CA ALA A 263 -8.11 -33.79 24.03
C ALA A 263 -9.54 -33.36 24.40
N SER A 264 -10.04 -32.30 23.77
CA SER A 264 -11.44 -31.84 23.98
C SER A 264 -12.47 -32.87 23.48
N GLN A 265 -12.17 -33.61 22.43
CA GLN A 265 -13.03 -34.69 21.93
C GLN A 265 -12.97 -35.94 22.79
N LEU A 266 -11.82 -36.23 23.41
CA LEU A 266 -11.61 -37.40 24.27
C LEU A 266 -12.19 -37.19 25.70
N THR A 267 -12.28 -35.93 26.18
CA THR A 267 -12.75 -35.62 27.53
C THR A 267 -14.16 -36.14 27.83
N PRO A 268 -15.16 -36.03 26.93
CA PRO A 268 -16.49 -36.61 27.18
C PRO A 268 -16.52 -38.15 27.01
N ALA A 269 -15.50 -38.74 26.42
CA ALA A 269 -15.43 -40.18 26.14
C ALA A 269 -14.85 -40.93 27.35
N ASN A 270 -15.66 -41.16 28.38
CA ASN A 270 -15.25 -41.95 29.51
C ASN A 270 -15.08 -43.44 29.13
N THR A 271 -13.92 -44.00 29.44
CA THR A 271 -13.73 -45.43 29.29
C THR A 271 -14.25 -46.14 30.50
N MET A 272 -15.24 -47.01 30.31
CA MET A 272 -15.83 -47.80 31.38
C MET A 272 -15.21 -49.23 31.38
N PHE A 273 -14.60 -49.58 32.46
CA PHE A 273 -14.15 -50.95 32.67
C PHE A 273 -15.26 -51.70 33.41
N VAL A 274 -15.86 -52.67 32.74
CA VAL A 274 -16.94 -53.49 33.26
C VAL A 274 -16.47 -54.90 33.43
N PRO A 275 -16.39 -55.48 34.65
CA PRO A 275 -16.04 -56.84 34.83
C PRO A 275 -17.03 -57.77 34.14
N GLU A 276 -16.57 -58.78 33.47
CA GLU A 276 -17.41 -59.77 32.76
C GLU A 276 -18.38 -60.50 33.71
N SER A 277 -17.95 -60.68 34.95
CA SER A 277 -18.77 -61.27 36.04
C SER A 277 -20.01 -60.46 36.43
N SER A 278 -20.06 -59.14 36.12
CA SER A 278 -21.19 -58.27 36.46
C SER A 278 -22.40 -58.48 35.56
N ASN A 279 -22.24 -59.13 34.41
CA ASN A 279 -23.25 -59.38 33.39
C ASN A 279 -23.98 -58.15 32.85
N ILE A 280 -23.30 -56.99 32.89
CA ILE A 280 -23.77 -55.75 32.30
C ILE A 280 -23.52 -55.77 30.80
N LYS A 281 -24.53 -55.60 30.00
CA LYS A 281 -24.43 -55.52 28.53
C LYS A 281 -24.23 -54.10 28.08
N ALA A 282 -23.43 -53.90 27.03
CA ALA A 282 -23.11 -52.57 26.48
C ALA A 282 -24.33 -51.75 26.08
N ASN A 283 -25.43 -52.40 25.67
CA ASN A 283 -26.70 -51.75 25.33
C ASN A 283 -27.49 -51.21 26.53
N GLN A 284 -27.10 -51.55 27.75
CA GLN A 284 -27.69 -51.05 28.99
C GLN A 284 -27.03 -49.77 29.48
N ILE A 285 -25.83 -49.45 28.92
CA ILE A 285 -25.08 -48.25 29.26
C ILE A 285 -25.53 -47.12 28.30
N ASN A 286 -26.27 -46.15 28.84
CA ASN A 286 -26.65 -44.95 28.11
C ASN A 286 -26.46 -43.70 29.00
N ASN A 287 -26.33 -42.51 28.40
CA ASN A 287 -26.18 -41.24 29.09
C ASN A 287 -27.55 -40.59 29.45
N GLY A 288 -28.63 -41.35 29.52
CA GLY A 288 -29.97 -40.86 29.88
C GLY A 288 -30.06 -40.43 31.34
N ILE A 289 -30.71 -39.29 31.59
CA ILE A 289 -30.97 -38.80 32.93
C ILE A 289 -31.91 -39.79 33.63
N GLY A 290 -31.51 -40.27 34.82
CA GLY A 290 -32.31 -41.24 35.62
C GLY A 290 -32.14 -42.69 35.17
N ASN A 291 -31.07 -43.03 34.46
CA ASN A 291 -30.79 -44.40 34.06
C ASN A 291 -30.49 -45.30 35.25
N ILE A 292 -31.35 -46.32 35.46
CA ILE A 292 -31.19 -47.32 36.52
C ILE A 292 -30.57 -48.58 35.92
N MET A 293 -29.37 -48.92 36.37
CA MET A 293 -28.64 -50.09 35.91
C MET A 293 -28.61 -51.16 37.03
N THR A 294 -29.12 -52.33 36.75
CA THR A 294 -29.07 -53.47 37.70
C THR A 294 -27.87 -54.34 37.34
N TYR A 295 -27.07 -54.71 38.31
CA TYR A 295 -25.87 -55.55 38.12
C TYR A 295 -25.79 -56.69 39.19
N ARG A 296 -25.03 -57.70 38.86
CA ARG A 296 -24.71 -58.77 39.84
C ARG A 296 -23.44 -58.41 40.61
N PRO A 297 -23.47 -58.41 41.95
CA PRO A 297 -22.27 -58.13 42.75
C PRO A 297 -21.21 -59.18 42.50
N THR A 298 -19.96 -58.79 42.35
CA THR A 298 -18.80 -59.68 42.19
C THR A 298 -18.42 -60.21 43.57
N PRO A 299 -18.28 -61.52 43.79
CA PRO A 299 -17.86 -62.08 45.07
C PRO A 299 -16.49 -61.49 45.48
N GLY A 300 -16.42 -60.93 46.70
CA GLY A 300 -15.20 -60.33 47.25
C GLY A 300 -14.97 -58.84 46.97
N ASN A 301 -15.83 -58.21 46.22
CA ASN A 301 -15.72 -56.77 45.95
C ASN A 301 -17.05 -56.08 46.27
N SER A 302 -17.10 -55.30 47.37
CA SER A 302 -18.28 -54.60 47.83
C SER A 302 -18.46 -53.20 47.17
N GLY A 303 -17.60 -52.86 46.18
CA GLY A 303 -17.63 -51.59 45.44
C GLY A 303 -18.43 -51.63 44.14
N ASN A 304 -18.54 -50.51 43.47
CA ASN A 304 -19.14 -50.42 42.14
C ASN A 304 -18.41 -51.31 41.14
N PRO A 305 -19.10 -52.21 40.41
CA PRO A 305 -18.49 -53.10 39.45
C PRO A 305 -17.97 -52.35 38.21
N VAL A 306 -18.40 -51.12 38.00
CA VAL A 306 -17.98 -50.30 36.87
C VAL A 306 -16.93 -49.30 37.34
N THR A 307 -15.73 -49.40 36.83
CA THR A 307 -14.68 -48.41 37.04
C THR A 307 -14.70 -47.45 35.85
N ILE A 308 -14.95 -46.20 36.10
CA ILE A 308 -14.92 -45.15 35.10
C ILE A 308 -13.52 -44.54 35.13
N SER A 309 -12.81 -44.70 34.05
CA SER A 309 -11.53 -43.99 33.83
C SER A 309 -11.80 -42.78 32.98
N THR A 310 -11.72 -41.61 33.57
CA THR A 310 -11.73 -40.34 32.85
C THR A 310 -10.29 -40.07 32.43
N PRO A 311 -10.00 -39.83 31.14
CA PRO A 311 -8.67 -39.41 30.73
C PRO A 311 -8.28 -38.17 31.53
N SER A 312 -7.08 -38.15 32.11
CA SER A 312 -6.58 -36.95 32.77
C SER A 312 -6.34 -35.86 31.71
N PHE A 313 -7.12 -34.80 31.82
CA PHE A 313 -7.10 -33.72 30.84
C PHE A 313 -5.99 -32.71 31.19
N ILE A 314 -4.95 -32.67 30.39
CA ILE A 314 -3.83 -31.71 30.52
C ILE A 314 -4.01 -30.51 29.56
N ALA A 315 -5.26 -30.20 29.21
CA ALA A 315 -5.52 -29.18 28.21
C ALA A 315 -5.03 -27.78 28.60
N GLN A 316 -5.03 -27.48 29.91
CA GLN A 316 -4.60 -26.15 30.36
C GLN A 316 -3.15 -25.87 30.03
N GLN A 317 -2.24 -26.82 30.23
CA GLN A 317 -0.83 -26.66 29.86
C GLN A 317 -0.64 -26.45 28.36
N TYR A 318 -1.38 -27.17 27.51
CA TYR A 318 -1.33 -26.97 26.07
C TYR A 318 -1.87 -25.60 25.66
N ILE A 319 -2.97 -25.14 26.30
CA ILE A 319 -3.55 -23.81 26.08
C ILE A 319 -2.55 -22.71 26.47
N ASP A 320 -1.94 -22.83 27.64
CA ASP A 320 -0.96 -21.86 28.14
C ASP A 320 0.27 -21.81 27.23
N THR A 321 0.84 -22.98 26.85
CA THR A 321 1.98 -23.05 25.92
C THR A 321 1.64 -22.47 24.54
N ARG A 322 0.43 -22.75 24.03
CA ARG A 322 -0.05 -22.17 22.76
C ARG A 322 -0.12 -20.65 22.86
N ASN A 323 -0.68 -20.11 23.93
CA ASN A 323 -0.81 -18.68 24.15
C ASN A 323 0.56 -17.99 24.24
N ASP A 324 1.52 -18.64 24.92
CA ASP A 324 2.92 -18.18 24.97
C ASP A 324 3.55 -18.14 23.57
N TYR A 325 3.30 -19.14 22.73
CA TYR A 325 3.81 -19.15 21.37
C TYR A 325 3.17 -18.08 20.49
N ILE A 326 1.88 -17.81 20.66
CA ILE A 326 1.21 -16.70 19.98
C ILE A 326 1.81 -15.36 20.39
N GLN A 327 2.03 -15.14 21.69
CA GLN A 327 2.67 -13.93 22.19
C GLN A 327 4.09 -13.79 21.60
N LYS A 328 4.90 -14.84 21.61
CA LYS A 328 6.24 -14.86 21.00
C LYS A 328 6.20 -14.57 19.50
N ALA A 329 5.16 -15.01 18.78
CA ALA A 329 5.01 -14.70 17.36
C ALA A 329 4.85 -13.19 17.12
N TYR A 330 4.04 -12.52 17.93
CA TYR A 330 3.89 -11.08 17.89
C TYR A 330 5.18 -10.36 18.30
N GLU A 331 5.85 -10.78 19.35
CA GLU A 331 7.14 -10.23 19.79
C GLU A 331 8.21 -10.34 18.70
N LEU A 332 8.33 -11.51 18.05
CA LEU A 332 9.29 -11.74 16.95
C LEU A 332 8.95 -10.90 15.72
N SER A 333 7.67 -10.76 15.39
CA SER A 333 7.23 -9.94 14.25
C SER A 333 7.39 -8.46 14.50
N GLY A 334 7.46 -8.03 15.77
CA GLY A 334 7.53 -6.62 16.16
C GLY A 334 6.20 -5.90 16.21
N ILE A 335 5.11 -6.62 16.02
CA ILE A 335 3.76 -6.06 16.13
C ILE A 335 3.30 -6.17 17.58
N SER A 336 2.79 -5.08 18.13
CA SER A 336 2.15 -5.11 19.44
C SER A 336 0.80 -5.84 19.39
N LEU A 337 0.44 -6.52 20.47
CA LEU A 337 -0.86 -7.18 20.57
C LEU A 337 -2.01 -6.16 20.44
N LEU A 338 -1.80 -4.94 20.91
CA LEU A 338 -2.72 -3.81 20.73
C LEU A 338 -3.02 -3.55 19.24
N SER A 339 -1.99 -3.46 18.42
CA SER A 339 -2.12 -3.21 16.98
C SER A 339 -2.80 -4.36 16.22
N ALA A 340 -2.59 -5.59 16.67
CA ALA A 340 -3.12 -6.78 16.02
C ALA A 340 -4.56 -7.10 16.44
N THR A 341 -4.91 -6.89 17.72
CA THR A 341 -6.19 -7.33 18.31
C THR A 341 -7.06 -6.18 18.79
N GLY A 342 -6.53 -4.95 18.88
CA GLY A 342 -7.21 -3.81 19.48
C GLY A 342 -7.34 -3.88 21.01
N GLN A 343 -6.74 -4.90 21.66
CA GLN A 343 -6.81 -5.06 23.10
C GLN A 343 -5.74 -4.23 23.79
N LYS A 344 -6.15 -3.35 24.71
CA LYS A 344 -5.23 -2.56 25.51
C LYS A 344 -4.40 -3.45 26.43
N PRO A 345 -3.08 -3.26 26.53
CA PRO A 345 -2.27 -3.91 27.56
C PRO A 345 -2.75 -3.47 28.96
N SER A 346 -2.76 -4.39 29.90
CA SER A 346 -3.12 -4.08 31.29
C SER A 346 -2.17 -3.03 31.87
N GLY A 347 -2.72 -1.95 32.45
CA GLY A 347 -1.94 -0.87 33.07
C GLY A 347 -1.54 0.29 32.17
N VAL A 348 -2.00 0.33 30.91
CA VAL A 348 -1.76 1.43 29.97
C VAL A 348 -3.05 2.17 29.67
N ASP A 349 -3.43 3.13 30.54
CA ASP A 349 -4.69 3.88 30.39
C ASP A 349 -4.50 5.30 29.83
N SER A 350 -3.27 5.77 29.74
CA SER A 350 -2.94 7.10 29.23
C SER A 350 -2.81 7.11 27.71
N GLY A 351 -3.47 8.05 27.03
CA GLY A 351 -3.32 8.26 25.59
C GLY A 351 -1.87 8.53 25.16
N ILE A 352 -1.08 9.19 26.02
CA ILE A 352 0.35 9.45 25.80
C ILE A 352 1.15 8.13 25.83
N ALA A 353 0.84 7.22 26.77
CA ALA A 353 1.53 5.94 26.84
C ALA A 353 1.20 5.05 25.64
N LEU A 354 -0.04 5.07 25.13
CA LEU A 354 -0.43 4.38 23.91
C LEU A 354 0.28 4.94 22.68
N SER A 355 0.35 6.27 22.52
CA SER A 355 1.07 6.89 21.42
C SER A 355 2.58 6.61 21.46
N THR A 356 3.16 6.51 22.65
CA THR A 356 4.58 6.14 22.81
C THR A 356 4.83 4.70 22.37
N LEU A 357 3.93 3.77 22.69
CA LEU A 357 4.03 2.38 22.23
C LEU A 357 3.90 2.27 20.70
N GLU A 358 2.99 3.03 20.09
CA GLU A 358 2.84 3.09 18.63
C GLU A 358 4.09 3.67 17.96
N ASN A 359 4.71 4.68 18.55
CA ASN A 359 5.96 5.26 18.03
C ASN A 359 7.12 4.25 18.07
N VAL A 360 7.29 3.54 19.18
CA VAL A 360 8.33 2.49 19.32
C VAL A 360 8.11 1.37 18.30
N GLU A 361 6.86 0.97 18.07
CA GLU A 361 6.53 -0.02 17.05
C GLU A 361 6.83 0.50 15.64
N SER A 362 6.51 1.77 15.36
CA SER A 362 6.77 2.41 14.06
C SER A 362 8.26 2.49 13.75
N ASP A 363 9.09 2.83 14.72
CA ASP A 363 10.55 2.89 14.58
C ASP A 363 11.15 1.54 14.18
N ARG A 364 10.56 0.44 14.67
CA ARG A 364 11.02 -0.91 14.35
C ARG A 364 10.82 -1.26 12.87
N PHE A 365 9.84 -0.67 12.20
CA PHE A 365 9.53 -0.90 10.79
C PHE A 365 10.11 0.15 9.83
N GLU A 366 10.94 1.07 10.33
CA GLU A 366 11.53 2.14 9.50
C GLU A 366 12.25 1.60 8.26
N THR A 367 12.93 0.44 8.39
CA THR A 367 13.62 -0.19 7.26
C THR A 367 12.64 -0.66 6.19
N GLN A 368 11.51 -1.26 6.57
CA GLN A 368 10.46 -1.72 5.64
C GLN A 368 9.76 -0.53 4.98
N VAL A 369 9.49 0.53 5.73
CA VAL A 369 8.95 1.78 5.19
C VAL A 369 9.90 2.37 4.15
N LYS A 370 11.21 2.44 4.43
CA LYS A 370 12.23 2.88 3.47
C LYS A 370 12.28 2.00 2.22
N GLN A 371 12.08 0.68 2.33
CA GLN A 371 12.00 -0.22 1.17
C GLN A 371 10.77 0.09 0.29
N VAL A 372 9.62 0.36 0.89
CA VAL A 372 8.42 0.78 0.16
C VAL A 372 8.65 2.11 -0.55
N ILE A 373 9.20 3.11 0.14
CA ILE A 373 9.54 4.41 -0.45
C ILE A 373 10.51 4.23 -1.62
N ASN A 374 11.56 3.43 -1.44
CA ASN A 374 12.53 3.13 -2.50
C ASN A 374 11.88 2.49 -3.72
N SER A 375 10.85 1.64 -3.54
CA SER A 375 10.15 1.04 -4.67
C SER A 375 9.45 2.09 -5.55
N TYR A 376 8.89 3.15 -4.95
CA TYR A 376 8.32 4.27 -5.72
C TYR A 376 9.42 5.03 -6.49
N VAL A 377 10.61 5.24 -5.88
CA VAL A 377 11.77 5.82 -6.58
C VAL A 377 12.16 4.96 -7.78
N GLU A 378 12.26 3.65 -7.58
CA GLU A 378 12.65 2.70 -8.63
C GLU A 378 11.59 2.63 -9.74
N ILE A 379 10.30 2.63 -9.41
CA ILE A 379 9.21 2.69 -10.40
C ILE A 379 9.33 3.95 -11.23
N THR A 380 9.49 5.12 -10.60
CA THR A 380 9.62 6.40 -11.32
C THR A 380 10.82 6.40 -12.26
N LYS A 381 11.99 5.97 -11.77
CA LYS A 381 13.20 5.86 -12.59
C LYS A 381 13.05 4.86 -13.73
N LEU A 382 12.38 3.74 -13.49
CA LEU A 382 12.12 2.73 -14.49
C LEU A 382 11.20 3.27 -15.60
N ILE A 383 10.11 3.95 -15.23
CA ILE A 383 9.19 4.58 -16.19
C ILE A 383 9.94 5.60 -17.05
N ILE A 384 10.78 6.45 -16.45
CA ILE A 384 11.60 7.42 -17.18
C ILE A 384 12.47 6.70 -18.23
N LYS A 385 13.25 5.69 -17.83
CA LYS A 385 14.14 4.95 -18.74
C LYS A 385 13.40 4.19 -19.84
N LEU A 386 12.24 3.63 -19.53
CA LEU A 386 11.42 2.95 -20.51
C LEU A 386 10.84 3.94 -21.54
N LYS A 387 10.35 5.11 -21.09
CA LYS A 387 9.83 6.15 -21.99
C LYS A 387 10.91 6.83 -22.83
N GLU A 388 12.14 6.92 -22.34
CA GLU A 388 13.29 7.38 -23.16
C GLU A 388 13.54 6.46 -24.36
N SER A 389 13.26 5.16 -24.21
CA SER A 389 13.45 4.16 -25.25
C SER A 389 12.24 4.02 -26.18
N ASP A 390 11.04 4.14 -25.65
CA ASP A 390 9.77 4.07 -26.40
C ASP A 390 8.73 4.98 -25.73
N GLU A 391 8.45 6.11 -26.37
CA GLU A 391 7.49 7.12 -25.87
C GLU A 391 6.05 6.61 -25.76
N ASN A 392 5.71 5.52 -26.47
CA ASN A 392 4.37 4.92 -26.42
C ASN A 392 4.11 4.07 -25.16
N ILE A 393 5.13 3.83 -24.33
CA ILE A 393 4.97 3.11 -23.07
C ILE A 393 4.16 3.97 -22.12
N LEU A 394 3.13 3.38 -21.49
CA LEU A 394 2.19 4.04 -20.61
C LEU A 394 1.57 5.28 -21.28
N PRO A 395 0.65 5.11 -22.23
CA PRO A 395 0.04 6.20 -22.96
C PRO A 395 -0.66 7.18 -22.01
N GLU A 396 -0.60 8.46 -22.38
CA GLU A 396 -1.15 9.56 -21.60
C GLU A 396 -2.67 9.55 -21.70
N ALA A 397 -3.32 8.92 -20.72
CA ALA A 397 -4.77 8.95 -20.57
C ALA A 397 -5.16 10.00 -19.50
N ASN A 398 -6.27 10.70 -19.70
CA ASN A 398 -6.87 11.62 -18.73
C ASN A 398 -5.90 12.69 -18.17
N ASN A 399 -5.17 13.36 -19.06
CA ASN A 399 -4.19 14.37 -18.69
C ASN A 399 -4.89 15.72 -18.33
N ILE A 400 -5.22 15.91 -17.06
CA ILE A 400 -5.92 17.10 -16.55
C ILE A 400 -5.04 18.36 -16.66
N TYR A 401 -3.71 18.21 -16.50
CA TYR A 401 -2.77 19.34 -16.55
C TYR A 401 -2.20 19.63 -17.94
N ASN A 402 -2.59 18.84 -18.93
CA ASN A 402 -2.14 18.95 -20.32
C ASN A 402 -0.59 18.88 -20.52
N VAL A 403 0.12 18.29 -19.55
CA VAL A 403 1.59 18.10 -19.59
C VAL A 403 1.92 16.82 -20.34
N LYS A 404 2.72 16.92 -21.41
CA LYS A 404 3.15 15.78 -22.23
C LYS A 404 4.55 15.32 -21.85
N TRP A 405 4.86 14.05 -22.09
CA TRP A 405 6.22 13.54 -21.90
C TRP A 405 7.28 14.33 -22.67
N ALA A 406 6.95 14.80 -23.89
CA ALA A 406 7.82 15.59 -24.72
C ALA A 406 8.31 16.88 -24.03
N ASP A 407 7.48 17.48 -23.18
CA ASP A 407 7.76 18.75 -22.50
C ASP A 407 8.81 18.59 -21.39
N ILE A 408 8.84 17.41 -20.75
CA ILE A 408 9.72 17.12 -19.59
C ILE A 408 10.94 16.26 -19.93
N LYS A 409 10.94 15.57 -21.07
CA LYS A 409 11.99 14.61 -21.48
C LYS A 409 13.40 15.17 -21.39
N ASN A 410 13.62 16.40 -21.82
CA ASN A 410 14.94 17.00 -21.89
C ASN A 410 15.46 17.46 -20.51
N SER A 411 14.57 17.79 -19.59
CA SER A 411 14.91 18.38 -18.29
C SER A 411 14.98 17.33 -17.18
N ILE A 412 14.28 16.20 -17.34
CA ILE A 412 14.08 15.22 -16.27
C ILE A 412 15.38 14.56 -15.78
N ASN A 413 16.37 14.40 -16.67
CA ASN A 413 17.66 13.81 -16.32
C ASN A 413 18.52 14.73 -15.43
N ASN A 414 18.23 16.02 -15.39
CA ASN A 414 18.92 17.01 -14.56
C ASN A 414 18.22 17.19 -13.20
N MET A 415 17.11 16.49 -12.96
CA MET A 415 16.33 16.58 -11.73
C MET A 415 16.71 15.50 -10.74
N LYS A 416 16.69 15.86 -9.48
CA LYS A 416 16.86 14.92 -8.38
C LYS A 416 15.47 14.48 -7.89
N ILE A 417 15.21 13.18 -8.04
CA ILE A 417 13.97 12.59 -7.55
C ILE A 417 14.10 12.34 -6.05
N GLN A 418 13.26 12.96 -5.26
CA GLN A 418 13.14 12.73 -3.84
C GLN A 418 11.72 12.25 -3.53
N PHE A 419 11.59 11.42 -2.52
CA PHE A 419 10.29 11.01 -2.01
C PHE A 419 10.20 11.50 -0.57
N SER A 420 9.24 12.35 -0.33
CA SER A 420 8.88 12.72 1.03
C SER A 420 7.87 11.68 1.51
N ALA A 421 8.23 10.95 2.55
CA ALA A 421 7.20 10.34 3.35
C ALA A 421 6.46 11.52 4.01
N ALA A 422 5.25 11.81 3.55
CA ALA A 422 4.36 12.77 4.21
C ALA A 422 3.96 12.29 5.63
N ASP A 423 4.55 11.19 6.08
CA ASP A 423 4.24 10.44 7.29
C ASP A 423 4.93 10.93 8.57
N SER A 424 5.68 12.03 8.53
CA SER A 424 6.12 12.68 9.75
C SER A 424 4.98 13.38 10.51
N LEU A 425 3.82 13.54 9.85
CA LEU A 425 2.61 14.06 10.46
C LEU A 425 1.73 12.91 10.95
N SER A 426 1.11 13.10 12.12
CA SER A 426 0.20 12.09 12.69
C SER A 426 -0.86 11.63 11.68
N LYS A 427 -1.17 10.34 11.68
CA LYS A 427 -2.24 9.75 10.85
C LYS A 427 -3.64 10.14 11.34
N ASP A 428 -3.76 10.58 12.58
CA ASP A 428 -5.02 11.09 13.14
C ASP A 428 -5.30 12.48 12.55
N PRO A 429 -6.43 12.68 11.83
CA PRO A 429 -6.76 13.95 11.19
C PRO A 429 -6.78 15.15 12.16
N SER A 430 -7.18 14.93 13.41
CA SER A 430 -7.24 15.98 14.43
C SER A 430 -5.85 16.40 14.89
N VAL A 431 -4.96 15.45 15.12
CA VAL A 431 -3.55 15.71 15.51
C VAL A 431 -2.76 16.27 14.33
N LYS A 432 -3.01 15.77 13.12
CA LYS A 432 -2.42 16.30 11.88
C LYS A 432 -2.78 17.78 11.68
N LEU A 433 -4.05 18.14 11.91
CA LEU A 433 -4.51 19.52 11.83
C LEU A 433 -3.78 20.42 12.84
N GLN A 434 -3.67 20.00 14.10
CA GLN A 434 -2.97 20.76 15.13
C GLN A 434 -1.49 20.96 14.79
N GLN A 435 -0.80 19.92 14.34
CA GLN A 435 0.61 20.01 13.92
C GLN A 435 0.78 20.97 12.75
N LEU A 436 -0.08 20.89 11.75
CA LEU A 436 -0.05 21.80 10.59
C LEU A 436 -0.35 23.24 10.98
N GLN A 437 -1.29 23.46 11.90
CA GLN A 437 -1.58 24.82 12.42
C GLN A 437 -0.39 25.41 13.17
N VAL A 438 0.30 24.63 14.00
CA VAL A 438 1.51 25.08 14.71
C VAL A 438 2.63 25.44 13.72
N LEU A 439 2.86 24.60 12.69
CA LEU A 439 3.87 24.86 11.66
C LEU A 439 3.53 26.11 10.81
N ALA A 440 2.25 26.32 10.54
CA ALA A 440 1.78 27.52 9.84
C ALA A 440 1.89 28.79 10.68
N GLN A 441 1.63 28.70 11.99
CA GLN A 441 1.83 29.82 12.93
C GLN A 441 3.31 30.19 13.09
N GLN A 442 4.21 29.22 13.06
CA GLN A 442 5.66 29.42 13.09
C GLN A 442 6.22 29.94 11.76
N GLY A 443 5.39 30.08 10.71
CA GLY A 443 5.82 30.54 9.39
C GLY A 443 6.64 29.54 8.59
N ILE A 444 6.77 28.29 9.07
CA ILE A 444 7.52 27.22 8.39
C ILE A 444 6.77 26.76 7.14
N ILE A 445 5.43 26.72 7.21
CA ILE A 445 4.55 26.34 6.11
C ILE A 445 3.64 27.53 5.78
N PRO A 446 3.56 27.97 4.52
CA PRO A 446 2.58 28.97 4.09
C PRO A 446 1.15 28.48 4.35
N LYS A 447 0.27 29.37 4.80
CA LYS A 447 -1.14 29.03 5.14
C LYS A 447 -1.87 28.30 4.00
N ASN A 448 -1.57 28.62 2.77
CA ASN A 448 -2.15 28.01 1.56
C ASN A 448 -1.74 26.54 1.39
N ARG A 449 -0.57 26.12 1.90
CA ARG A 449 -0.12 24.72 1.84
C ARG A 449 -0.69 23.81 2.95
N VAL A 450 -1.26 24.39 4.00
CA VAL A 450 -1.89 23.61 5.08
C VAL A 450 -3.05 22.77 4.53
N ALA A 451 -3.87 23.36 3.66
CA ALA A 451 -5.00 22.67 3.02
C ALA A 451 -4.55 21.49 2.12
N GLN A 452 -3.41 21.64 1.42
CA GLN A 452 -2.82 20.57 0.60
C GLN A 452 -2.39 19.37 1.43
N LEU A 453 -1.78 19.63 2.57
CA LEU A 453 -1.24 18.59 3.46
C LEU A 453 -2.33 17.86 4.25
N MET A 454 -3.55 18.43 4.29
CA MET A 454 -4.70 17.82 4.96
C MET A 454 -5.37 16.69 4.16
N GLU A 455 -5.14 16.60 2.83
CA GLU A 455 -5.71 15.55 1.94
C GLU A 455 -7.25 15.37 2.06
N LEU A 456 -7.99 16.43 2.38
CA LEU A 456 -9.45 16.37 2.48
C LEU A 456 -10.08 16.45 1.07
N PRO A 457 -11.00 15.53 0.70
CA PRO A 457 -11.55 15.43 -0.66
C PRO A 457 -12.24 16.72 -1.15
N ASP A 458 -12.96 17.40 -0.26
CA ASP A 458 -13.70 18.63 -0.60
C ASP A 458 -12.80 19.87 -0.73
N ILE A 459 -11.63 19.84 -0.09
CA ILE A 459 -10.63 20.91 -0.19
C ILE A 459 -9.83 20.76 -1.49
N GLN A 460 -9.69 19.56 -2.05
CA GLN A 460 -9.04 19.36 -3.35
C GLN A 460 -9.80 20.07 -4.49
N SER A 461 -11.11 20.11 -4.47
CA SER A 461 -11.89 20.86 -5.48
C SER A 461 -11.69 22.38 -5.38
N GLY A 462 -11.68 22.92 -4.16
CA GLY A 462 -11.34 24.33 -3.90
C GLY A 462 -9.87 24.65 -4.20
N TYR A 463 -9.00 23.67 -4.02
CA TYR A 463 -7.57 23.78 -4.27
C TYR A 463 -7.23 23.79 -5.77
N ASN A 464 -7.94 23.01 -6.60
CA ASN A 464 -7.80 23.07 -8.06
C ASN A 464 -8.11 24.48 -8.61
N LEU A 465 -9.08 25.18 -8.02
CA LEU A 465 -9.35 26.58 -8.35
C LEU A 465 -8.20 27.52 -7.94
N SER A 466 -7.60 27.29 -6.78
CA SER A 466 -6.41 28.03 -6.32
C SER A 466 -5.18 27.72 -7.16
N ASN A 467 -4.97 26.46 -7.56
CA ASN A 467 -3.90 26.08 -8.46
C ASN A 467 -4.07 26.66 -9.87
N ASN A 468 -5.31 26.80 -10.36
CA ASN A 468 -5.57 27.46 -11.62
C ASN A 468 -5.16 28.94 -11.59
N ALA A 469 -5.34 29.62 -10.47
CA ALA A 469 -4.87 30.99 -10.28
C ALA A 469 -3.33 31.06 -10.26
N ILE A 470 -2.68 30.12 -9.56
CA ILE A 470 -1.21 30.02 -9.52
C ILE A 470 -0.66 29.66 -10.91
N ASN A 471 -1.25 28.69 -11.60
CA ASN A 471 -0.85 28.33 -12.95
C ASN A 471 -1.03 29.48 -13.94
N ALA A 472 -2.11 30.26 -13.82
CA ALA A 472 -2.32 31.46 -14.62
C ALA A 472 -1.24 32.54 -14.37
N VAL A 473 -0.83 32.71 -13.11
CA VAL A 473 0.27 33.60 -12.72
C VAL A 473 1.58 33.13 -13.37
N TYR A 474 1.90 31.83 -13.31
CA TYR A 474 3.10 31.29 -13.94
C TYR A 474 3.08 31.40 -15.47
N THR A 475 1.92 31.22 -16.11
CA THR A 475 1.77 31.40 -17.56
C THR A 475 2.10 32.84 -17.97
N VAL A 476 1.63 33.85 -17.23
CA VAL A 476 1.94 35.27 -17.51
C VAL A 476 3.43 35.56 -17.34
N ILE A 477 4.07 34.98 -16.32
CA ILE A 477 5.51 35.14 -16.09
C ILE A 477 6.30 34.47 -17.23
N ASP A 478 5.88 33.28 -17.66
CA ASP A 478 6.51 32.53 -18.76
C ASP A 478 6.37 33.25 -20.10
N ASP A 479 5.17 33.73 -20.42
CA ASP A 479 4.92 34.56 -21.61
C ASP A 479 5.77 35.84 -21.62
N CYS A 480 5.98 36.45 -20.45
CA CYS A 480 6.85 37.62 -20.33
C CYS A 480 8.33 37.29 -20.58
N ILE A 481 8.83 36.18 -20.03
CA ILE A 481 10.25 35.79 -20.14
C ILE A 481 10.58 35.26 -21.54
N ASN A 482 9.76 34.30 -22.04
CA ASN A 482 10.06 33.53 -23.23
C ASN A 482 9.45 34.11 -24.53
N HIS A 483 8.31 34.83 -24.43
CA HIS A 483 7.57 35.34 -25.60
C HIS A 483 7.47 36.86 -25.67
N ASP A 484 8.08 37.60 -24.73
CA ASP A 484 8.02 39.07 -24.66
C ASP A 484 6.58 39.64 -24.61
N VAL A 485 5.63 38.87 -24.07
CA VAL A 485 4.23 39.29 -23.97
C VAL A 485 4.00 39.88 -22.57
N PHE A 486 3.51 41.13 -22.52
CA PHE A 486 3.27 41.87 -21.28
C PHE A 486 1.77 42.10 -21.01
N THR A 487 0.91 41.20 -21.45
CA THR A 487 -0.53 41.27 -21.22
C THR A 487 -0.91 40.54 -19.96
N VAL A 488 -1.57 41.25 -19.01
CA VAL A 488 -2.04 40.66 -17.76
C VAL A 488 -3.56 40.57 -17.84
N PRO A 489 -4.15 39.36 -17.86
CA PRO A 489 -5.59 39.19 -17.82
C PRO A 489 -6.21 39.70 -16.50
N SER A 490 -7.38 40.34 -16.58
CA SER A 490 -8.05 40.96 -15.43
C SER A 490 -8.54 39.99 -14.35
N TYR A 491 -8.59 38.70 -14.65
CA TYR A 491 -9.01 37.65 -13.69
C TYR A 491 -7.86 37.12 -12.81
N ILE A 492 -6.61 37.58 -13.02
CA ILE A 492 -5.47 37.14 -12.24
C ILE A 492 -5.34 37.95 -10.95
N PRO A 493 -5.11 37.31 -9.78
CA PRO A 493 -4.88 38.03 -8.53
C PRO A 493 -3.56 38.81 -8.57
N PHE A 494 -3.64 40.16 -8.66
CA PHE A 494 -2.45 41.01 -8.79
C PHE A 494 -1.46 40.89 -7.62
N VAL A 495 -1.93 40.63 -6.40
CA VAL A 495 -1.10 40.44 -5.22
C VAL A 495 -0.23 39.21 -5.35
N MET A 496 -0.81 38.07 -5.77
CA MET A 496 -0.06 36.82 -6.01
C MET A 496 0.93 36.97 -7.17
N LEU A 497 0.53 37.67 -8.23
CA LEU A 497 1.40 37.91 -9.39
C LEU A 497 2.61 38.75 -8.98
N LYS A 498 2.46 39.79 -8.18
CA LYS A 498 3.55 40.63 -7.66
C LYS A 498 4.52 39.85 -6.79
N GLU A 499 4.01 39.06 -5.85
CA GLU A 499 4.84 38.20 -4.98
C GLU A 499 5.67 37.23 -5.81
N GLU A 500 5.07 36.59 -6.83
CA GLU A 500 5.75 35.58 -7.63
C GLU A 500 6.74 36.21 -8.62
N ILE A 501 6.48 37.41 -9.15
CA ILE A 501 7.46 38.18 -9.92
C ILE A 501 8.70 38.50 -9.08
N ILE A 502 8.53 38.92 -7.82
CA ILE A 502 9.63 39.21 -6.90
C ILE A 502 10.43 37.94 -6.61
N ASN A 503 9.76 36.81 -6.33
CA ASN A 503 10.39 35.53 -6.07
C ASN A 503 11.21 35.05 -7.28
N THR A 504 10.65 35.21 -8.49
CA THR A 504 11.31 34.86 -9.74
C THR A 504 12.54 35.75 -9.99
N GLN A 505 12.45 37.04 -9.76
CA GLN A 505 13.60 37.95 -9.87
C GLN A 505 14.72 37.60 -8.88
N LEU A 506 14.40 37.23 -7.64
CA LEU A 506 15.34 36.80 -6.64
C LEU A 506 16.05 35.51 -7.05
N SER A 507 15.33 34.54 -7.60
CA SER A 507 15.88 33.27 -8.07
C SER A 507 16.82 33.45 -9.28
N LEU A 508 16.41 34.30 -10.25
CA LEU A 508 17.24 34.65 -11.42
C LEU A 508 18.52 35.39 -11.03
N LYS A 509 18.42 36.26 -9.98
CA LYS A 509 19.58 37.00 -9.46
C LYS A 509 20.56 36.09 -8.73
N ALA A 510 20.09 35.04 -8.07
CA ALA A 510 20.91 34.06 -7.39
C ALA A 510 21.71 33.15 -8.35
N SER A 511 21.19 32.88 -9.56
CA SER A 511 21.81 31.98 -10.54
C SER A 511 22.95 32.61 -11.39
N ASN A 512 23.19 33.91 -11.29
CA ASN A 512 24.34 34.67 -11.77
C ASN A 512 24.73 34.49 -13.26
N LYS A 513 23.78 34.21 -14.18
CA LYS A 513 24.01 34.08 -15.63
C LYS A 513 23.75 35.42 -16.34
N GLN A 514 24.53 35.74 -17.39
CA GLN A 514 24.37 36.99 -18.17
C GLN A 514 22.96 37.13 -18.82
N LYS A 515 22.34 36.04 -19.24
CA LYS A 515 20.99 36.02 -19.82
C LYS A 515 19.93 36.48 -18.80
N ASN A 516 20.14 36.23 -17.55
CA ASN A 516 19.19 36.56 -16.48
C ASN A 516 19.04 38.09 -16.26
N ILE A 517 19.99 38.92 -16.71
CA ILE A 517 19.89 40.38 -16.58
C ILE A 517 18.78 40.94 -17.51
N GLU A 518 18.61 40.37 -18.69
CA GLU A 518 17.52 40.74 -19.61
C GLU A 518 16.16 40.29 -19.07
N ASP A 519 16.09 39.07 -18.56
CA ASP A 519 14.86 38.51 -17.99
C ASP A 519 14.42 39.26 -16.72
N ILE A 520 15.36 39.67 -15.87
CA ILE A 520 15.06 40.53 -14.70
C ILE A 520 14.50 41.89 -15.16
N LYS A 521 15.00 42.49 -16.23
CA LYS A 521 14.48 43.75 -16.76
C LYS A 521 13.06 43.59 -17.32
N LYS A 522 12.78 42.45 -17.99
CA LYS A 522 11.45 42.13 -18.49
C LYS A 522 10.44 41.99 -17.33
N LEU A 523 10.82 41.25 -16.29
CA LEU A 523 10.02 41.08 -15.09
C LEU A 523 9.79 42.39 -14.33
N GLN A 524 10.76 43.30 -14.32
CA GLN A 524 10.62 44.60 -13.71
C GLN A 524 9.59 45.47 -14.46
N ARG A 525 9.61 45.39 -15.80
CA ARG A 525 8.58 46.01 -16.65
C ARG A 525 7.19 45.44 -16.38
N LEU A 526 7.08 44.12 -16.26
CA LEU A 526 5.83 43.45 -15.95
C LEU A 526 5.30 43.91 -14.58
N TYR A 527 6.16 44.02 -13.58
CA TYR A 527 5.81 44.51 -12.25
C TYR A 527 5.24 45.92 -12.28
N GLU A 528 5.85 46.86 -13.03
CA GLU A 528 5.36 48.22 -13.20
C GLU A 528 3.97 48.29 -13.90
N ILE A 529 3.73 47.36 -14.84
CA ILE A 529 2.42 47.25 -15.51
C ILE A 529 1.37 46.74 -14.54
N VAL A 530 1.70 45.70 -13.75
CA VAL A 530 0.77 45.14 -12.73
C VAL A 530 0.43 46.20 -11.67
N GLU A 531 1.41 46.98 -11.23
CA GLU A 531 1.19 48.08 -10.27
C GLU A 531 0.22 49.15 -10.80
N LYS A 532 0.38 49.57 -12.05
CA LYS A 532 -0.54 50.49 -12.71
C LYS A 532 -1.94 49.92 -12.89
N LEU A 533 -2.05 48.64 -13.21
CA LEU A 533 -3.35 47.97 -13.34
C LEU A 533 -4.03 47.82 -11.98
N GLU A 534 -3.30 47.53 -10.92
CA GLU A 534 -3.85 47.44 -9.56
C GLU A 534 -4.36 48.82 -9.08
N GLU A 535 -3.65 49.92 -9.38
CA GLU A 535 -4.12 51.26 -9.11
C GLU A 535 -5.40 51.62 -9.89
N GLN A 536 -5.48 51.21 -11.17
CA GLN A 536 -6.67 51.46 -11.99
C GLN A 536 -7.90 50.65 -11.56
N TYR A 537 -7.69 49.36 -11.22
CA TYR A 537 -8.79 48.48 -10.80
C TYR A 537 -9.07 48.56 -9.29
N GLY A 538 -8.09 48.90 -8.46
CA GLY A 538 -8.25 49.09 -7.01
C GLY A 538 -9.08 50.36 -6.67
N ALA A 539 -9.09 51.36 -7.55
CA ALA A 539 -9.94 52.54 -7.40
C ALA A 539 -11.42 52.30 -7.79
N ALA A 540 -11.72 51.15 -8.45
CA ALA A 540 -13.06 50.86 -9.00
C ALA A 540 -13.88 49.87 -8.12
N ASP A 541 -13.33 49.32 -7.03
CA ASP A 541 -14.03 48.33 -6.19
C ASP A 541 -14.57 48.96 -4.89
N PRO A 542 -15.89 49.31 -4.83
CA PRO A 542 -16.51 49.89 -3.64
C PRO A 542 -16.57 48.96 -2.42
N ASN A 543 -16.33 47.63 -2.59
CA ASN A 543 -16.36 46.65 -1.51
C ASN A 543 -15.05 46.59 -0.70
N LYS A 544 -13.94 47.12 -1.22
CA LYS A 544 -12.66 47.15 -0.51
C LYS A 544 -12.69 48.07 0.73
N GLN A 545 -13.44 49.15 0.65
CA GLN A 545 -13.64 50.10 1.79
C GLN A 545 -14.50 49.51 2.90
N VAL A 546 -15.43 48.60 2.59
CA VAL A 546 -16.29 47.95 3.58
C VAL A 546 -15.50 46.84 4.34
N LEU A 547 -14.64 46.09 3.65
CA LEU A 547 -13.81 45.05 4.29
C LEU A 547 -12.69 45.62 5.17
N GLU A 548 -12.12 46.78 4.81
CA GLU A 548 -11.14 47.46 5.66
C GLU A 548 -11.79 48.12 6.88
N GLN A 549 -13.03 48.59 6.79
CA GLN A 549 -13.79 49.12 7.93
C GLN A 549 -14.27 48.00 8.87
N GLU A 550 -14.64 46.84 8.36
CA GLU A 550 -14.98 45.66 9.20
C GLU A 550 -13.75 45.03 9.88
N ALA A 551 -12.58 45.05 9.25
CA ALA A 551 -11.33 44.55 9.85
C ALA A 551 -10.81 45.45 10.99
N THR A 552 -11.04 46.77 10.91
CA THR A 552 -10.65 47.72 11.97
C THR A 552 -11.64 47.79 13.13
N THR A 553 -12.89 47.36 12.95
CA THR A 553 -13.92 47.34 14.02
C THR A 553 -13.96 46.03 14.81
N LYS A 554 -13.23 44.98 14.40
CA LYS A 554 -13.15 43.69 15.10
C LYS A 554 -11.80 43.40 15.76
N ALA A 555 -11.01 44.42 16.04
CA ALA A 555 -9.91 44.25 17.01
C ALA A 555 -10.51 44.29 18.43
N ILE A 556 -11.14 43.23 18.86
CA ILE A 556 -11.52 42.99 20.24
C ILE A 556 -10.24 42.67 21.01
N GLU A 557 -9.90 43.56 21.94
CA GLU A 557 -8.81 43.34 22.91
C GLU A 557 -9.01 42.03 23.68
N PRO A 558 -7.97 41.26 23.94
CA PRO A 558 -8.07 40.05 24.75
C PRO A 558 -8.12 40.44 26.24
N GLY A 559 -9.30 40.46 26.82
CA GLY A 559 -9.43 40.66 28.25
C GLY A 559 -10.76 41.24 28.69
N SER A 560 -11.81 40.42 28.77
CA SER A 560 -12.86 40.46 29.79
C SER A 560 -14.00 39.49 29.43
N MET A 561 -13.79 38.19 29.63
CA MET A 561 -14.90 37.30 29.93
C MET A 561 -15.10 37.32 31.46
N ARG A 562 -16.09 38.06 31.91
CA ARG A 562 -16.63 37.93 33.26
C ARG A 562 -17.41 36.63 33.38
N THR A 563 -17.11 35.89 34.42
CA THR A 563 -17.72 34.60 34.83
C THR A 563 -19.13 34.76 35.40
N GLU A 564 -19.92 35.77 35.02
CA GLU A 564 -21.23 36.03 35.60
C GLU A 564 -22.43 35.79 34.66
N ASP A 565 -22.22 35.36 33.42
CA ASP A 565 -23.31 35.11 32.47
C ASP A 565 -23.67 33.63 32.23
N LEU A 566 -23.33 32.76 33.15
CA LEU A 566 -23.63 31.31 33.06
C LEU A 566 -24.78 30.82 33.95
N ASP A 567 -25.49 31.72 34.66
CA ASP A 567 -26.56 31.35 35.60
C ASP A 567 -27.96 31.94 35.31
N ALA A 568 -28.29 32.22 34.06
CA ALA A 568 -29.67 32.64 33.76
C ALA A 568 -30.13 32.12 32.39
N THR A 569 -30.47 30.84 32.30
CA THR A 569 -31.55 30.34 31.40
C THR A 569 -31.82 28.85 31.71
N THR A 570 -32.33 28.59 32.90
CA THR A 570 -33.28 27.50 33.13
C THR A 570 -34.60 28.19 33.45
N ASP A 571 -35.50 28.31 32.46
CA ASP A 571 -36.93 28.09 32.60
C ASP A 571 -37.67 28.44 31.32
N ASN A 572 -38.54 27.50 30.95
CA ASN A 572 -39.72 27.67 30.08
C ASN A 572 -39.52 27.84 28.55
N ASN A 573 -39.72 26.74 27.80
CA ASN A 573 -41.00 26.57 27.10
C ASN A 573 -41.17 25.21 26.44
N GLU A 574 -42.24 24.56 26.82
CA GLU A 574 -42.87 23.44 26.11
C GLU A 574 -43.37 23.86 24.72
N ASN A 575 -43.51 22.85 23.88
CA ASN A 575 -44.24 22.79 22.62
C ASN A 575 -43.44 22.98 21.32
N GLY A 576 -43.31 21.86 20.62
CA GLY A 576 -42.93 21.79 19.21
C GLY A 576 -42.57 20.36 18.77
N SER A 577 -43.58 19.51 18.70
CA SER A 577 -43.53 18.18 18.05
C SER A 577 -42.96 18.17 16.66
N TRP A 578 -41.95 17.35 16.41
CA TRP A 578 -41.74 16.61 15.15
C TRP A 578 -41.15 15.24 15.45
N GLY A 579 -42.06 14.30 15.71
CA GLY A 579 -41.72 12.88 15.73
C GLY A 579 -41.81 12.31 14.33
N ALA A 580 -40.74 11.76 13.84
CA ALA A 580 -40.76 10.80 12.73
C ALA A 580 -40.59 9.39 13.33
N GLN A 581 -41.71 8.69 13.48
CA GLN A 581 -41.78 7.27 13.82
C GLN A 581 -41.32 6.44 12.62
N TYR A 582 -40.26 5.66 12.77
CA TYR A 582 -40.02 4.49 11.93
C TYR A 582 -40.63 3.24 12.61
N ASN A 583 -41.75 2.83 12.08
CA ASN A 583 -42.38 1.55 12.38
C ASN A 583 -41.62 0.42 11.72
N LEU A 584 -40.94 -0.41 12.50
CA LEU A 584 -40.57 -1.77 12.14
C LEU A 584 -41.75 -2.71 12.45
N LYS A 585 -42.44 -3.14 11.42
CA LYS A 585 -43.37 -4.27 11.48
C LYS A 585 -42.58 -5.59 11.42
N SER A 586 -42.59 -6.30 12.51
CA SER A 586 -42.36 -7.74 12.55
C SER A 586 -43.54 -8.47 11.90
N GLN A 587 -43.30 -9.43 11.06
CA GLN A 587 -44.24 -10.51 10.79
C GLN A 587 -43.55 -11.87 10.92
N PRO A 588 -44.26 -12.87 11.42
CA PRO A 588 -43.76 -14.21 11.69
C PRO A 588 -44.09 -15.16 10.53
N GLU A 589 -43.23 -16.08 10.24
CA GLU A 589 -43.38 -17.52 10.08
C GLU A 589 -42.04 -18.14 9.67
#